data_d92c1c41c656681a0b337b8a3d648741
#
_entry.id   d92c1c41c656681a0b337b8a3d648741
#
_cell.length_a   1.000
_cell.length_b   1.000
_cell.length_c   1.000
_cell.angle_alpha   90.00
_cell.angle_beta   90.00
_cell.angle_gamma   90.00
#
_symmetry.space_group_name_H-M   'P 1'
#
loop_
_entity.id
_entity.type
_entity.pdbx_description
1 polymer ?
#
loop_
_entity_poly.entity_id
_entity_poly.type
_entity_poly.pdbx_seq_one_letter_code
_entity_poly.pdbx_strand_id
1 'polypeptide(L)'
;LLLQLISDILDLSKIEAGTLELNYSNIELNELMRELERGFLLRVKTDAVKLEFVEPAGPCMAYTEKNRLSQLMINLVTNAIKFTEKGSIRFGYEMRENELYFYVTDTGCGIPKDKQQNIFGRFVKLNSFAQGTGLGLSICKTLMDHMGGRIGVESEEGKGSTFWFTLPYKPAVKEDKKQMPKDIQPVSIERNK
;
A
#
# COMPACT_ATOMS: atom_id res chain seq x y z
N LEU A 1 3.45 18.34 2.92
CA LEU A 1 4.81 17.98 2.50
C LEU A 1 5.74 17.75 3.70
N LEU A 2 5.86 18.71 4.67
CA LEU A 2 6.76 18.58 5.82
C LEU A 2 6.39 17.40 6.74
N LEU A 3 5.12 17.25 7.08
CA LEU A 3 4.63 16.12 7.88
C LEU A 3 4.89 14.77 7.22
N GLN A 4 4.74 14.69 5.90
CA GLN A 4 5.07 13.48 5.14
C GLN A 4 6.56 13.17 5.21
N LEU A 5 7.41 14.18 5.05
CA LEU A 5 8.86 14.01 5.16
C LEU A 5 9.28 13.51 6.53
N ILE A 6 8.70 14.06 7.60
CA ILE A 6 8.97 13.62 8.98
C ILE A 6 8.54 12.15 9.15
N SER A 7 7.34 11.79 8.68
CA SER A 7 6.85 10.41 8.74
C SER A 7 7.77 9.46 7.96
N ASP A 8 8.17 9.85 6.75
CA ASP A 8 9.07 9.07 5.89
C ASP A 8 10.44 8.83 6.58
N ILE A 9 11.00 9.86 7.23
CA ILE A 9 12.28 9.75 7.96
C ILE A 9 12.14 8.87 9.19
N LEU A 10 11.04 9.00 9.95
CA LEU A 10 10.79 8.16 11.11
C LEU A 10 10.60 6.69 10.74
N ASP A 11 9.87 6.41 9.67
CA ASP A 11 9.72 5.04 9.15
C ASP A 11 11.07 4.47 8.76
N LEU A 12 11.86 5.21 8.00
CA LEU A 12 13.20 4.79 7.59
C LEU A 12 14.11 4.52 8.81
N SER A 13 14.08 5.40 9.81
CA SER A 13 14.87 5.24 11.05
C SER A 13 14.46 3.99 11.83
N LYS A 14 13.15 3.69 11.94
CA LYS A 14 12.66 2.46 12.59
C LYS A 14 13.09 1.20 11.84
N ILE A 15 13.07 1.26 10.51
CA ILE A 15 13.51 0.16 9.66
C ILE A 15 15.01 -0.09 9.84
N GLU A 16 15.85 0.95 9.77
CA GLU A 16 17.30 0.84 9.94
C GLU A 16 17.71 0.37 11.35
N ALA A 17 16.98 0.79 12.37
CA ALA A 17 17.16 0.33 13.74
C ALA A 17 16.66 -1.10 13.98
N GLY A 18 15.98 -1.73 13.01
CA GLY A 18 15.35 -3.05 13.21
C GLY A 18 14.19 -3.04 14.20
N THR A 19 13.63 -1.86 14.48
CA THR A 19 12.53 -1.67 15.45
C THR A 19 11.15 -1.53 14.78
N LEU A 20 11.07 -1.79 13.48
CA LEU A 20 9.80 -1.76 12.77
C LEU A 20 8.93 -2.95 13.19
N GLU A 21 7.86 -2.66 13.91
CA GLU A 21 6.86 -3.67 14.25
C GLU A 21 5.88 -3.86 13.10
N LEU A 22 5.60 -5.11 12.76
CA LEU A 22 4.63 -5.50 11.74
C LEU A 22 3.44 -6.17 12.43
N ASN A 23 2.27 -5.54 12.38
CA ASN A 23 1.05 -6.01 13.01
C ASN A 23 0.14 -6.69 11.97
N TYR A 24 0.29 -8.00 11.84
CA TYR A 24 -0.50 -8.79 10.91
C TYR A 24 -1.92 -9.02 11.42
N SER A 25 -2.89 -8.95 10.54
CA SER A 25 -4.29 -9.24 10.81
C SER A 25 -5.01 -9.81 9.58
N ASN A 26 -6.20 -10.36 9.77
CA ASN A 26 -7.05 -10.79 8.67
C ASN A 26 -7.66 -9.56 7.99
N ILE A 27 -7.44 -9.40 6.70
CA ILE A 27 -7.88 -8.27 5.89
C ILE A 27 -8.69 -8.78 4.69
N GLU A 28 -9.85 -8.19 4.45
CA GLU A 28 -10.54 -8.32 3.17
C GLU A 28 -9.96 -7.29 2.21
N LEU A 29 -9.25 -7.78 1.19
CA LEU A 29 -8.45 -6.93 0.31
C LEU A 29 -9.29 -6.02 -0.58
N ASN A 30 -10.45 -6.48 -1.06
CA ASN A 30 -11.33 -5.63 -1.88
C ASN A 30 -11.89 -4.45 -1.07
N GLU A 31 -12.24 -4.68 0.20
CA GLU A 31 -12.71 -3.59 1.08
C GLU A 31 -11.61 -2.56 1.30
N LEU A 32 -10.39 -3.02 1.57
CA LEU A 32 -9.25 -2.13 1.74
C LEU A 32 -8.97 -1.33 0.46
N MET A 33 -8.98 -1.96 -0.71
CA MET A 33 -8.72 -1.27 -1.97
C MET A 33 -9.82 -0.25 -2.32
N ARG A 34 -11.11 -0.57 -2.05
CA ARG A 34 -12.21 0.39 -2.22
C ARG A 34 -12.13 1.56 -1.24
N GLU A 35 -11.67 1.32 0.01
CA GLU A 35 -11.39 2.39 0.97
C GLU A 35 -10.32 3.35 0.45
N LEU A 36 -9.22 2.80 -0.08
CA LEU A 36 -8.13 3.57 -0.67
C LEU A 36 -8.56 4.32 -1.94
N GLU A 37 -9.35 3.69 -2.82
CA GLU A 37 -9.87 4.32 -4.03
C GLU A 37 -10.63 5.61 -3.72
N ARG A 38 -11.55 5.56 -2.73
CA ARG A 38 -12.30 6.76 -2.30
C ARG A 38 -11.35 7.90 -1.88
N GLY A 39 -10.27 7.57 -1.18
CA GLY A 39 -9.26 8.55 -0.78
C GLY A 39 -8.44 9.09 -1.96
N PHE A 40 -8.18 8.27 -2.97
CA PHE A 40 -7.43 8.68 -4.17
C PHE A 40 -8.27 9.56 -5.09
N LEU A 41 -9.56 9.25 -5.26
CA LEU A 41 -10.47 10.06 -6.07
C LEU A 41 -10.54 11.53 -5.60
N LEU A 42 -10.42 11.77 -4.29
CA LEU A 42 -10.35 13.13 -3.74
C LEU A 42 -9.05 13.88 -4.10
N ARG A 43 -8.01 13.16 -4.50
CA ARG A 43 -6.70 13.73 -4.88
C ARG A 43 -6.56 13.99 -6.37
N VAL A 44 -7.38 13.34 -7.19
CA VAL A 44 -7.44 13.61 -8.64
C VAL A 44 -8.12 14.96 -8.85
N LYS A 45 -7.36 15.94 -9.35
CA LYS A 45 -7.77 17.33 -9.44
C LYS A 45 -8.44 17.70 -10.76
N THR A 46 -8.52 16.77 -11.71
CA THR A 46 -9.00 17.03 -13.06
C THR A 46 -9.78 15.86 -13.61
N ASP A 47 -10.84 16.13 -14.35
CA ASP A 47 -11.63 15.11 -15.07
C ASP A 47 -10.85 14.49 -16.24
N ALA A 48 -9.67 15.02 -16.58
CA ALA A 48 -8.82 14.48 -17.62
C ALA A 48 -8.11 13.16 -17.21
N VAL A 49 -8.13 12.81 -15.92
CA VAL A 49 -7.55 11.58 -15.39
C VAL A 49 -8.65 10.69 -14.82
N LYS A 50 -8.79 9.49 -15.37
CA LYS A 50 -9.66 8.44 -14.81
C LYS A 50 -8.85 7.57 -13.85
N LEU A 51 -9.34 7.38 -12.63
CA LEU A 51 -8.75 6.48 -11.64
C LEU A 51 -9.74 5.37 -11.32
N GLU A 52 -9.27 4.13 -11.32
CA GLU A 52 -10.12 2.94 -11.17
C GLU A 52 -9.40 1.85 -10.38
N PHE A 53 -10.07 1.30 -9.37
CA PHE A 53 -9.72 0.02 -8.79
C PHE A 53 -10.27 -1.12 -9.67
N VAL A 54 -9.38 -1.96 -10.18
CA VAL A 54 -9.74 -3.17 -10.93
C VAL A 54 -10.01 -4.27 -9.93
N GLU A 55 -11.28 -4.39 -9.53
CA GLU A 55 -11.69 -5.34 -8.51
C GLU A 55 -11.72 -6.76 -9.08
N PRO A 56 -10.99 -7.73 -8.49
CA PRO A 56 -11.09 -9.13 -8.88
C PRO A 56 -12.44 -9.74 -8.45
N ALA A 57 -12.82 -10.83 -9.11
CA ALA A 57 -14.05 -11.54 -8.78
C ALA A 57 -13.96 -12.22 -7.41
N GLY A 58 -14.93 -11.93 -6.54
CA GLY A 58 -15.07 -12.52 -5.23
C GLY A 58 -14.17 -11.92 -4.14
N PRO A 59 -14.49 -12.18 -2.87
CA PRO A 59 -13.74 -11.67 -1.74
C PRO A 59 -12.37 -12.34 -1.63
N CYS A 60 -11.37 -11.60 -1.18
CA CYS A 60 -10.04 -12.13 -0.93
C CYS A 60 -9.59 -11.78 0.49
N MET A 61 -9.63 -12.79 1.35
CA MET A 61 -9.13 -12.68 2.72
C MET A 61 -7.64 -13.05 2.78
N ALA A 62 -6.83 -12.16 3.32
CA ALA A 62 -5.41 -12.40 3.51
C ALA A 62 -4.97 -12.02 4.92
N TYR A 63 -4.03 -12.78 5.49
CA TYR A 63 -3.36 -12.43 6.74
C TYR A 63 -2.13 -11.59 6.42
N THR A 64 -2.28 -10.28 6.55
CA THR A 64 -1.25 -9.30 6.15
C THR A 64 -1.23 -8.08 7.06
N GLU A 65 -0.30 -7.16 6.82
CA GLU A 65 -0.14 -5.92 7.57
C GLU A 65 -0.87 -4.78 6.85
N LYS A 66 -2.03 -4.37 7.39
CA LYS A 66 -2.92 -3.38 6.76
C LYS A 66 -2.24 -2.04 6.51
N ASN A 67 -1.53 -1.52 7.50
CA ASN A 67 -0.98 -0.16 7.42
C ASN A 67 0.14 -0.07 6.41
N ARG A 68 1.02 -1.10 6.34
CA ARG A 68 2.13 -1.12 5.39
C ARG A 68 1.65 -1.40 3.97
N LEU A 69 0.67 -2.28 3.80
CA LEU A 69 0.02 -2.49 2.50
C LEU A 69 -0.63 -1.18 2.01
N SER A 70 -1.37 -0.49 2.88
CA SER A 70 -1.96 0.82 2.54
C SER A 70 -0.88 1.84 2.18
N GLN A 71 0.21 1.91 2.93
CA GLN A 71 1.33 2.83 2.67
C GLN A 71 1.97 2.59 1.31
N LEU A 72 2.19 1.32 0.93
CA LEU A 72 2.69 0.93 -0.38
C LEU A 72 1.76 1.44 -1.50
N MET A 73 0.47 1.11 -1.41
CA MET A 73 -0.52 1.54 -2.39
C MET A 73 -0.61 3.06 -2.48
N ILE A 74 -0.64 3.77 -1.34
CA ILE A 74 -0.68 5.24 -1.31
C ILE A 74 0.55 5.82 -1.99
N ASN A 75 1.75 5.31 -1.74
CA ASN A 75 2.96 5.81 -2.38
C ASN A 75 2.93 5.60 -3.91
N LEU A 76 2.53 4.42 -4.37
CA LEU A 76 2.50 4.13 -5.80
C LEU A 76 1.39 4.91 -6.53
N VAL A 77 0.16 4.92 -5.99
CA VAL A 77 -0.97 5.62 -6.64
C VAL A 77 -0.78 7.15 -6.61
N THR A 78 -0.24 7.72 -5.53
CA THR A 78 0.04 9.17 -5.50
C THR A 78 1.14 9.56 -6.48
N ASN A 79 2.12 8.70 -6.73
CA ASN A 79 3.08 8.89 -7.81
C ASN A 79 2.39 8.86 -9.18
N ALA A 80 1.52 7.87 -9.44
CA ALA A 80 0.76 7.81 -10.67
C ALA A 80 -0.10 9.08 -10.89
N ILE A 81 -0.83 9.55 -9.88
CA ILE A 81 -1.61 10.80 -9.95
C ILE A 81 -0.72 12.01 -10.27
N LYS A 82 0.46 12.06 -9.67
CA LYS A 82 1.39 13.18 -9.86
C LYS A 82 1.97 13.25 -11.27
N PHE A 83 2.21 12.10 -11.91
CA PHE A 83 2.89 12.02 -13.20
C PHE A 83 1.95 11.74 -14.39
N THR A 84 0.64 11.68 -14.15
CA THR A 84 -0.39 11.53 -15.17
C THR A 84 -1.22 12.81 -15.27
N GLU A 85 -0.96 13.62 -16.30
CA GLU A 85 -1.72 14.87 -16.52
C GLU A 85 -3.07 14.60 -17.18
N LYS A 86 -3.15 13.57 -18.02
CA LYS A 86 -4.36 13.11 -18.72
C LYS A 86 -4.28 11.61 -18.98
N GLY A 87 -5.42 10.94 -19.04
CA GLY A 87 -5.50 9.51 -19.34
C GLY A 87 -6.06 8.69 -18.21
N SER A 88 -5.38 7.63 -17.79
CA SER A 88 -5.93 6.71 -16.79
C SER A 88 -4.89 6.19 -15.82
N ILE A 89 -5.37 5.89 -14.62
CA ILE A 89 -4.64 5.19 -13.57
C ILE A 89 -5.50 4.01 -13.15
N ARG A 90 -4.96 2.81 -13.26
CA ARG A 90 -5.63 1.58 -12.85
C ARG A 90 -4.78 0.88 -11.81
N PHE A 91 -5.37 0.44 -10.73
CA PHE A 91 -4.69 -0.32 -9.71
C PHE A 91 -5.52 -1.51 -9.28
N GLY A 92 -4.84 -2.52 -8.76
CA GLY A 92 -5.50 -3.74 -8.35
C GLY A 92 -4.50 -4.76 -7.81
N TYR A 93 -5.00 -5.98 -7.67
CA TYR A 93 -4.17 -7.11 -7.30
C TYR A 93 -4.66 -8.40 -7.96
N GLU A 94 -3.78 -9.37 -8.05
CA GLU A 94 -4.04 -10.70 -8.56
C GLU A 94 -3.46 -11.75 -7.61
N MET A 95 -4.16 -12.86 -7.47
CA MET A 95 -3.59 -14.04 -6.83
C MET A 95 -2.76 -14.80 -7.87
N ARG A 96 -1.46 -14.98 -7.61
CA ARG A 96 -0.54 -15.74 -8.46
C ARG A 96 0.11 -16.85 -7.63
N GLU A 97 -0.27 -18.09 -7.87
CA GLU A 97 0.23 -19.25 -7.13
C GLU A 97 0.16 -19.04 -5.59
N ASN A 98 1.30 -18.73 -4.96
CA ASN A 98 1.42 -18.51 -3.52
C ASN A 98 1.73 -17.05 -3.15
N GLU A 99 1.52 -16.10 -4.05
CA GLU A 99 1.74 -14.69 -3.80
C GLU A 99 0.58 -13.81 -4.28
N LEU A 100 0.43 -12.68 -3.62
CA LEU A 100 -0.43 -11.58 -4.06
C LEU A 100 0.41 -10.61 -4.88
N TYR A 101 0.04 -10.39 -6.12
CA TYR A 101 0.65 -9.42 -7.02
C TYR A 101 -0.20 -8.17 -7.07
N PHE A 102 0.32 -7.07 -6.55
CA PHE A 102 -0.31 -5.74 -6.59
C PHE A 102 0.31 -4.92 -7.71
N TYR A 103 -0.51 -4.10 -8.38
CA TYR A 103 -0.04 -3.25 -9.46
C TYR A 103 -0.74 -1.89 -9.47
N VAL A 104 -0.03 -0.90 -10.01
CA VAL A 104 -0.53 0.44 -10.33
C VAL A 104 -0.02 0.78 -11.72
N THR A 105 -0.93 0.86 -12.69
CA THR A 105 -0.63 1.20 -14.08
C THR A 105 -1.13 2.60 -14.38
N ASP A 106 -0.28 3.45 -14.90
CA ASP A 106 -0.59 4.80 -15.35
C ASP A 106 -0.25 5.01 -16.83
N THR A 107 -0.92 5.96 -17.45
CA THR A 107 -0.64 6.42 -18.81
C THR A 107 0.08 7.77 -18.82
N GLY A 108 0.92 8.02 -17.83
CA GLY A 108 1.65 9.26 -17.64
C GLY A 108 2.91 9.37 -18.52
N CYS A 109 3.86 10.18 -18.06
CA CYS A 109 5.07 10.47 -18.83
C CYS A 109 6.03 9.28 -18.98
N GLY A 110 5.85 8.21 -18.22
CA GLY A 110 6.78 7.08 -18.21
C GLY A 110 8.15 7.41 -17.63
N ILE A 111 9.07 6.44 -17.67
CA ILE A 111 10.40 6.53 -17.09
C ILE A 111 11.44 6.07 -18.13
N PRO A 112 12.45 6.89 -18.46
CA PRO A 112 13.55 6.50 -19.32
C PRO A 112 14.26 5.24 -18.80
N LYS A 113 14.65 4.35 -19.72
CA LYS A 113 15.18 3.02 -19.38
C LYS A 113 16.44 3.07 -18.51
N ASP A 114 17.29 4.04 -18.73
CA ASP A 114 18.53 4.27 -17.98
C ASP A 114 18.28 4.70 -16.53
N LYS A 115 17.11 5.26 -16.23
CA LYS A 115 16.73 5.71 -14.89
C LYS A 115 15.97 4.67 -14.08
N GLN A 116 15.36 3.69 -14.72
CA GLN A 116 14.49 2.69 -14.05
C GLN A 116 15.22 1.88 -12.96
N GLN A 117 16.49 1.62 -13.12
CA GLN A 117 17.29 0.88 -12.12
C GLN A 117 17.50 1.66 -10.81
N ASN A 118 17.46 2.99 -10.86
CA ASN A 118 17.80 3.85 -9.74
C ASN A 118 16.61 4.46 -9.02
N ILE A 119 15.39 4.31 -9.53
CA ILE A 119 14.20 5.00 -8.96
C ILE A 119 13.84 4.58 -7.54
N PHE A 120 14.26 3.39 -7.10
CA PHE A 120 14.08 2.91 -5.73
C PHE A 120 15.19 3.39 -4.78
N GLY A 121 16.12 4.19 -5.26
CA GLY A 121 17.15 4.83 -4.44
C GLY A 121 16.60 5.96 -3.58
N ARG A 122 17.32 6.32 -2.52
CA ARG A 122 16.94 7.42 -1.62
C ARG A 122 17.17 8.76 -2.30
N PHE A 123 16.24 9.70 -2.13
CA PHE A 123 16.30 11.07 -2.67
C PHE A 123 16.37 11.14 -4.20
N VAL A 124 16.03 10.06 -4.90
CA VAL A 124 16.00 10.04 -6.35
C VAL A 124 14.76 10.78 -6.85
N LYS A 125 14.98 11.73 -7.74
CA LYS A 125 13.93 12.45 -8.46
C LYS A 125 14.27 12.44 -9.95
N LEU A 126 13.31 12.02 -10.78
CA LEU A 126 13.48 12.03 -12.24
C LEU A 126 13.52 13.45 -12.82
N ASN A 127 12.83 14.37 -12.15
CA ASN A 127 12.79 15.79 -12.46
C ASN A 127 12.99 16.60 -11.17
N SER A 128 13.96 17.52 -11.17
CA SER A 128 14.28 18.38 -10.03
C SER A 128 13.13 19.29 -9.59
N PHE A 129 12.23 19.63 -10.51
CA PHE A 129 11.02 20.44 -10.23
C PHE A 129 9.84 19.62 -9.71
N ALA A 130 9.91 18.28 -9.76
CA ALA A 130 8.84 17.45 -9.27
C ALA A 130 8.69 17.55 -7.74
N GLN A 131 7.51 17.93 -7.27
CA GLN A 131 7.20 17.95 -5.84
C GLN A 131 7.34 16.53 -5.22
N GLY A 132 7.89 16.45 -4.02
CA GLY A 132 8.03 15.20 -3.29
C GLY A 132 9.37 15.09 -2.57
N THR A 133 9.45 14.15 -1.63
CA THR A 133 10.63 13.92 -0.79
C THR A 133 11.74 13.12 -1.52
N GLY A 134 11.35 12.30 -2.51
CA GLY A 134 12.24 11.32 -3.14
C GLY A 134 12.50 10.09 -2.25
N LEU A 135 11.74 9.92 -1.16
CA LEU A 135 11.87 8.80 -0.23
C LEU A 135 10.80 7.72 -0.44
N GLY A 136 9.64 8.04 -1.01
CA GLY A 136 8.49 7.12 -1.07
C GLY A 136 8.83 5.77 -1.71
N LEU A 137 9.48 5.74 -2.87
CA LEU A 137 9.83 4.47 -3.53
C LEU A 137 10.93 3.69 -2.78
N SER A 138 11.89 4.38 -2.16
CA SER A 138 12.92 3.72 -1.35
C SER A 138 12.33 3.10 -0.08
N ILE A 139 11.33 3.75 0.53
CA ILE A 139 10.58 3.19 1.66
C ILE A 139 9.79 1.96 1.18
N CYS A 140 9.12 2.02 0.02
CA CYS A 140 8.43 0.87 -0.54
C CYS A 140 9.38 -0.32 -0.72
N LYS A 141 10.57 -0.09 -1.27
CA LYS A 141 11.59 -1.14 -1.46
C LYS A 141 12.00 -1.76 -0.12
N THR A 142 12.28 -0.93 0.87
CA THR A 142 12.71 -1.42 2.19
C THR A 142 11.59 -2.17 2.91
N LEU A 143 10.34 -1.70 2.81
CA LEU A 143 9.17 -2.42 3.35
C LEU A 143 9.00 -3.79 2.69
N MET A 144 9.17 -3.88 1.35
CA MET A 144 9.10 -5.15 0.65
C MET A 144 10.17 -6.13 1.12
N ASP A 145 11.41 -5.67 1.30
CA ASP A 145 12.49 -6.51 1.82
C ASP A 145 12.17 -7.05 3.22
N HIS A 146 11.51 -6.26 4.09
CA HIS A 146 11.08 -6.69 5.44
C HIS A 146 9.86 -7.62 5.44
N MET A 147 8.95 -7.44 4.49
CA MET A 147 7.74 -8.25 4.37
C MET A 147 7.94 -9.52 3.54
N GLY A 148 9.17 -9.75 3.04
CA GLY A 148 9.52 -10.90 2.20
C GLY A 148 8.93 -10.82 0.79
N GLY A 149 8.64 -9.61 0.32
CA GLY A 149 8.09 -9.34 -1.00
C GLY A 149 9.12 -8.84 -1.99
N ARG A 150 8.66 -8.51 -3.17
CA ARG A 150 9.45 -7.92 -4.26
C ARG A 150 8.73 -6.70 -4.80
N ILE A 151 9.45 -5.72 -5.32
CA ILE A 151 8.90 -4.53 -5.98
C ILE A 151 9.65 -4.26 -7.26
N GLY A 152 8.95 -3.76 -8.27
CA GLY A 152 9.54 -3.43 -9.55
C GLY A 152 8.72 -2.41 -10.35
N VAL A 153 9.22 -2.10 -11.53
CA VAL A 153 8.59 -1.20 -12.49
C VAL A 153 8.79 -1.71 -13.91
N GLU A 154 7.76 -1.58 -14.71
CA GLU A 154 7.79 -1.70 -16.17
C GLU A 154 7.32 -0.37 -16.73
N SER A 155 8.14 0.30 -17.54
CA SER A 155 7.83 1.64 -18.03
C SER A 155 8.45 1.91 -19.37
N GLU A 156 7.76 2.74 -20.15
CA GLU A 156 8.25 3.28 -21.42
C GLU A 156 8.00 4.79 -21.43
N GLU A 157 9.04 5.57 -21.72
CA GLU A 157 8.94 7.02 -21.78
C GLU A 157 7.88 7.46 -22.80
N GLY A 158 6.97 8.34 -22.38
CA GLY A 158 5.85 8.82 -23.18
C GLY A 158 4.62 7.89 -23.23
N LYS A 159 4.68 6.67 -22.64
CA LYS A 159 3.55 5.73 -22.65
C LYS A 159 2.96 5.45 -21.27
N GLY A 160 3.74 5.68 -20.21
CA GLY A 160 3.33 5.43 -18.84
C GLY A 160 4.15 4.37 -18.14
N SER A 161 3.68 3.96 -16.95
CA SER A 161 4.39 3.02 -16.08
C SER A 161 3.42 2.02 -15.45
N THR A 162 3.94 0.84 -15.16
CA THR A 162 3.32 -0.12 -14.25
C THR A 162 4.28 -0.38 -13.10
N PHE A 163 3.96 0.14 -11.93
CA PHE A 163 4.61 -0.23 -10.69
C PHE A 163 3.92 -1.45 -10.10
N TRP A 164 4.70 -2.40 -9.64
CA TRP A 164 4.17 -3.62 -9.05
C TRP A 164 4.95 -4.05 -7.83
N PHE A 165 4.29 -4.77 -6.93
CA PHE A 165 4.95 -5.49 -5.84
C PHE A 165 4.24 -6.81 -5.56
N THR A 166 4.95 -7.75 -4.97
CA THR A 166 4.40 -9.03 -4.56
C THR A 166 4.56 -9.23 -3.06
N LEU A 167 3.60 -9.88 -2.45
CA LEU A 167 3.65 -10.33 -1.06
C LEU A 167 3.35 -11.83 -1.00
N PRO A 168 4.04 -12.61 -0.16
CA PRO A 168 3.65 -13.99 0.09
C PRO A 168 2.20 -14.05 0.55
N TYR A 169 1.38 -14.87 -0.13
CA TYR A 169 0.01 -15.06 0.29
C TYR A 169 -0.04 -15.89 1.57
N LYS A 170 -0.69 -15.36 2.58
CA LYS A 170 -1.03 -16.06 3.81
C LYS A 170 -2.56 -16.05 3.94
N PRO A 171 -3.21 -17.23 3.95
CA PRO A 171 -4.65 -17.29 4.13
C PRO A 171 -5.04 -16.73 5.50
N ALA A 172 -6.27 -16.25 5.61
CA ALA A 172 -6.81 -15.76 6.86
C ALA A 172 -6.68 -16.81 7.97
N VAL A 173 -6.18 -16.39 9.11
CA VAL A 173 -6.08 -17.24 10.30
C VAL A 173 -7.47 -17.34 10.92
N LYS A 174 -7.92 -18.56 11.22
CA LYS A 174 -9.13 -18.76 12.01
C LYS A 174 -8.91 -18.17 13.40
N GLU A 175 -9.69 -17.16 13.77
CA GLU A 175 -9.73 -16.73 15.16
C GLU A 175 -10.32 -17.88 15.98
N ASP A 176 -9.49 -18.55 16.79
CA ASP A 176 -10.00 -19.37 17.87
C ASP A 176 -10.83 -18.45 18.76
N LYS A 177 -12.14 -18.68 18.77
CA LYS A 177 -13.04 -18.01 19.73
C LYS A 177 -12.50 -18.37 21.12
N LYS A 178 -11.68 -17.50 21.70
CA LYS A 178 -11.31 -17.57 23.11
C LYS A 178 -12.63 -17.64 23.87
N GLN A 179 -12.88 -18.79 24.48
CA GLN A 179 -14.01 -18.99 25.39
C GLN A 179 -14.00 -17.81 26.35
N MET A 180 -15.06 -17.01 26.30
CA MET A 180 -15.36 -16.07 27.38
C MET A 180 -15.42 -16.91 28.68
N PRO A 181 -14.73 -16.49 29.76
CA PRO A 181 -14.91 -17.15 31.06
C PRO A 181 -16.38 -17.09 31.41
N LYS A 182 -17.03 -18.24 31.45
CA LYS A 182 -18.33 -18.41 32.10
C LYS A 182 -18.03 -18.39 33.61
N ASP A 183 -18.07 -17.25 34.23
CA ASP A 183 -18.27 -17.12 35.68
C ASP A 183 -18.30 -15.65 36.07
N ILE A 184 -19.42 -14.99 35.75
CA ILE A 184 -19.90 -13.87 36.56
C ILE A 184 -21.27 -14.31 37.10
N GLN A 185 -21.25 -14.95 38.26
CA GLN A 185 -22.47 -15.13 39.04
C GLN A 185 -22.94 -13.74 39.51
N PRO A 186 -24.26 -13.45 39.41
CA PRO A 186 -24.81 -12.19 39.90
C PRO A 186 -24.73 -12.18 41.42
N VAL A 187 -24.02 -11.18 41.96
CA VAL A 187 -23.99 -10.90 43.41
C VAL A 187 -25.39 -10.43 43.81
N SER A 188 -26.12 -11.26 44.55
CA SER A 188 -27.38 -10.89 45.17
C SER A 188 -27.13 -9.85 46.26
N ILE A 189 -27.62 -8.63 46.03
CA ILE A 189 -27.63 -7.56 47.05
C ILE A 189 -28.85 -7.84 47.94
N GLU A 190 -28.62 -8.43 49.12
CA GLU A 190 -29.62 -8.45 50.18
C GLU A 190 -29.83 -7.03 50.75
N ARG A 191 -31.03 -6.50 50.54
CA ARG A 191 -31.47 -5.28 51.24
C ARG A 191 -31.98 -5.70 52.61
N ASN A 192 -31.20 -5.43 53.63
CA ASN A 192 -31.69 -5.46 55.03
C ASN A 192 -32.57 -4.23 55.29
N LYS A 193 -33.75 -4.55 55.84
CA LYS A 193 -34.73 -3.58 56.36
C LYS A 193 -34.24 -2.91 57.65
#